data_46f6f882e3ba43d9c59c791099164f30
#
_entry.id   46f6f882e3ba43d9c59c791099164f30
#
_cell.length_a   1.000
_cell.length_b   1.000
_cell.length_c   1.000
_cell.angle_alpha   90.00
_cell.angle_beta   90.00
_cell.angle_gamma   90.00
#
_symmetry.space_group_name_H-M   'P 1'
#
loop_
_entity.id
_entity.type
_entity.pdbx_description
1 polymer ?
#
loop_
_entity_poly.entity_id
_entity_poly.type
_entity_poly.pdbx_seq_one_letter_code
_entity_poly.pdbx_strand_id
1 'polypeptide(L)'
;MRAIHQIVAGYANGDAISNEVRVMRALFRSWGYASQIYSEQKRILPELRGEARDLAASRGDFRPEDVVLLHLSIGSDVNDLFPGLPGRKAILYHNITPPEYFRGVQEQTASLLDRGRRQAKALADSAEVVMADSRFNAEEIAAMGHANPQVLPLVLDFAMLRAKPDRRILRQYRDGMANILFVGRCAPNKKIEDLLN
;
A
#
# COMPACT_ATOMS: atom_id res chain seq x y z
N MET A 1 -17.05 -1.88 20.42
CA MET A 1 -16.95 -2.61 19.15
C MET A 1 -15.47 -2.68 18.83
N ARG A 2 -14.93 -3.86 18.53
CA ARG A 2 -13.52 -3.99 18.09
C ARG A 2 -13.33 -3.35 16.74
N ALA A 3 -12.19 -2.74 16.51
CA ALA A 3 -11.85 -2.11 15.24
C ALA A 3 -10.68 -2.81 14.55
N ILE A 4 -10.64 -2.68 13.21
CA ILE A 4 -9.48 -3.00 12.39
C ILE A 4 -9.13 -1.70 11.65
N HIS A 5 -8.14 -1.00 12.14
CA HIS A 5 -7.67 0.27 11.57
C HIS A 5 -6.53 0.03 10.59
N GLN A 6 -6.43 0.85 9.56
CA GLN A 6 -5.42 0.74 8.53
C GLN A 6 -4.57 2.01 8.49
N ILE A 7 -3.26 1.83 8.37
CA ILE A 7 -2.28 2.92 8.28
C ILE A 7 -1.56 2.81 6.94
N VAL A 8 -1.51 3.91 6.20
CA VAL A 8 -0.84 4.01 4.90
C VAL A 8 0.08 5.23 4.86
N ALA A 9 1.18 5.14 4.10
CA ALA A 9 2.15 6.23 3.96
C ALA A 9 1.56 7.44 3.20
N GLY A 10 0.60 7.23 2.31
CA GLY A 10 -0.10 8.26 1.56
C GLY A 10 -1.46 7.76 1.11
N TYR A 11 -2.39 8.67 0.80
CA TYR A 11 -3.74 8.33 0.39
C TYR A 11 -4.17 9.16 -0.81
N ALA A 12 -4.29 8.51 -1.97
CA ALA A 12 -4.49 9.17 -3.27
C ALA A 12 -5.43 8.40 -4.19
N ASN A 13 -6.02 9.08 -5.16
CA ASN A 13 -6.77 8.46 -6.24
C ASN A 13 -5.83 7.79 -7.24
N GLY A 14 -6.24 6.65 -7.81
CA GLY A 14 -5.46 5.91 -8.82
C GLY A 14 -4.22 5.22 -8.27
N ASP A 15 -4.03 5.19 -6.95
CA ASP A 15 -2.98 4.44 -6.29
C ASP A 15 -3.48 3.06 -5.84
N ALA A 16 -2.72 2.01 -6.15
CA ALA A 16 -3.12 0.62 -5.89
C ALA A 16 -3.37 0.36 -4.40
N ILE A 17 -2.47 0.82 -3.52
CA ILE A 17 -2.60 0.62 -2.07
C ILE A 17 -3.78 1.41 -1.52
N SER A 18 -3.98 2.65 -1.97
CA SER A 18 -5.13 3.46 -1.59
C SER A 18 -6.47 2.81 -1.99
N ASN A 19 -6.52 2.18 -3.15
CA ASN A 19 -7.69 1.41 -3.58
C ASN A 19 -7.88 0.15 -2.73
N GLU A 20 -6.82 -0.58 -2.45
CA GLU A 20 -6.88 -1.77 -1.60
C GLU A 20 -7.42 -1.46 -0.20
N VAL A 21 -6.89 -0.43 0.47
CA VAL A 21 -7.36 -0.08 1.82
C VAL A 21 -8.83 0.34 1.85
N ARG A 22 -9.35 0.92 0.76
CA ARG A 22 -10.79 1.19 0.62
C ARG A 22 -11.60 -0.10 0.57
N VAL A 23 -11.18 -1.06 -0.25
CA VAL A 23 -11.83 -2.37 -0.37
C VAL A 23 -11.76 -3.11 0.96
N MET A 24 -10.58 -3.18 1.59
CA MET A 24 -10.41 -3.82 2.90
C MET A 24 -11.25 -3.13 3.98
N ARG A 25 -11.33 -1.79 4.00
CA ARG A 25 -12.21 -1.07 4.93
C ARG A 25 -13.68 -1.48 4.76
N ALA A 26 -14.15 -1.60 3.52
CA ALA A 26 -15.50 -2.05 3.24
C ALA A 26 -15.73 -3.49 3.71
N LEU A 27 -14.78 -4.40 3.49
CA LEU A 27 -14.82 -5.78 3.97
C LEU A 27 -14.84 -5.84 5.50
N PHE A 28 -13.94 -5.14 6.20
CA PHE A 28 -13.90 -5.14 7.65
C PHE A 28 -15.23 -4.64 8.25
N ARG A 29 -15.81 -3.61 7.66
CA ARG A 29 -17.14 -3.10 8.07
C ARG A 29 -18.24 -4.10 7.81
N SER A 30 -18.22 -4.83 6.70
CA SER A 30 -19.20 -5.89 6.39
C SER A 30 -19.09 -7.07 7.36
N TRP A 31 -17.92 -7.29 7.98
CA TRP A 31 -17.71 -8.30 9.03
C TRP A 31 -18.07 -7.78 10.45
N GLY A 32 -18.59 -6.56 10.55
CA GLY A 32 -19.03 -5.98 11.83
C GLY A 32 -17.93 -5.26 12.63
N TYR A 33 -16.75 -5.03 12.05
CA TYR A 33 -15.70 -4.22 12.68
C TYR A 33 -15.86 -2.74 12.34
N ALA A 34 -15.53 -1.87 13.29
CA ALA A 34 -15.22 -0.48 12.94
C ALA A 34 -13.89 -0.46 12.13
N SER A 35 -13.79 0.42 11.15
CA SER A 35 -12.56 0.54 10.38
C SER A 35 -12.37 1.95 9.86
N GLN A 36 -11.17 2.49 10.06
CA GLN A 36 -10.74 3.81 9.63
C GLN A 36 -9.36 3.73 9.00
N ILE A 37 -9.08 4.64 8.06
CA ILE A 37 -7.79 4.79 7.38
C ILE A 37 -7.07 5.97 7.98
N TYR A 38 -5.76 5.82 8.27
CA TYR A 38 -4.88 6.85 8.79
C TYR A 38 -3.66 7.03 7.90
N SER A 39 -3.20 8.27 7.75
CA SER A 39 -2.02 8.61 6.97
C SER A 39 -1.37 9.89 7.51
N GLU A 40 -0.28 10.35 6.89
CA GLU A 40 0.22 11.70 7.13
C GLU A 40 -0.70 12.72 6.45
N GLN A 41 -1.16 13.75 7.18
CA GLN A 41 -2.07 14.80 6.68
C GLN A 41 -1.60 15.39 5.33
N LYS A 42 -0.30 15.67 5.21
CA LYS A 42 0.30 16.25 4.00
C LYS A 42 0.30 15.32 2.78
N ARG A 43 0.10 14.00 3.00
CA ARG A 43 0.08 12.94 1.97
C ARG A 43 -1.33 12.42 1.68
N ILE A 44 -2.35 13.02 2.28
CA ILE A 44 -3.75 12.78 1.94
C ILE A 44 -4.15 13.82 0.90
N LEU A 45 -4.60 13.39 -0.29
CA LEU A 45 -5.12 14.33 -1.28
C LEU A 45 -6.26 15.17 -0.68
N PRO A 46 -6.33 16.47 -0.98
CA PRO A 46 -7.32 17.37 -0.37
C PRO A 46 -8.76 16.87 -0.44
N GLU A 47 -9.17 16.33 -1.58
CA GLU A 47 -10.51 15.79 -1.82
C GLU A 47 -10.80 14.49 -1.04
N LEU A 48 -9.77 13.82 -0.51
CA LEU A 48 -9.88 12.56 0.24
C LEU A 48 -9.78 12.74 1.76
N ARG A 49 -9.64 13.97 2.26
CA ARG A 49 -9.51 14.26 3.69
C ARG A 49 -10.74 13.87 4.52
N GLY A 50 -11.90 13.69 3.89
CA GLY A 50 -13.08 13.12 4.53
C GLY A 50 -13.04 11.60 4.69
N GLU A 51 -12.16 10.90 3.98
CA GLU A 51 -12.06 9.44 3.99
C GLU A 51 -10.93 8.90 4.88
N ALA A 52 -9.87 9.66 5.07
CA ALA A 52 -8.71 9.29 5.89
C ALA A 52 -8.40 10.38 6.91
N ARG A 53 -7.79 10.00 8.04
CA ARG A 53 -7.44 10.88 9.14
C ARG A 53 -5.92 11.04 9.26
N ASP A 54 -5.50 12.17 9.84
CA ASP A 54 -4.10 12.35 10.23
C ASP A 54 -3.75 11.47 11.43
N LEU A 55 -2.77 10.58 11.25
CA LEU A 55 -2.37 9.64 12.31
C LEU A 55 -1.81 10.38 13.54
N ALA A 56 -0.99 11.41 13.31
CA ALA A 56 -0.34 12.14 14.40
C ALA A 56 -1.35 12.81 15.34
N ALA A 57 -2.43 13.38 14.77
CA ALA A 57 -3.51 14.02 15.51
C ALA A 57 -4.53 13.03 16.10
N SER A 58 -4.55 11.78 15.60
CA SER A 58 -5.61 10.79 15.91
C SER A 58 -5.11 9.61 16.77
N ARG A 59 -3.98 9.73 17.47
CA ARG A 59 -3.43 8.63 18.29
C ARG A 59 -4.40 8.13 19.38
N GLY A 60 -5.27 8.99 19.89
CA GLY A 60 -6.28 8.65 20.88
C GLY A 60 -7.46 7.81 20.33
N ASP A 61 -7.54 7.60 19.02
CA ASP A 61 -8.58 6.77 18.40
C ASP A 61 -8.35 5.26 18.61
N PHE A 62 -7.10 4.85 18.90
CA PHE A 62 -6.69 3.45 19.00
C PHE A 62 -6.87 2.91 20.42
N ARG A 63 -7.32 1.66 20.54
CA ARG A 63 -7.57 0.95 21.80
C ARG A 63 -6.78 -0.36 21.86
N PRO A 64 -6.48 -0.88 23.06
CA PRO A 64 -5.76 -2.14 23.22
C PRO A 64 -6.41 -3.36 22.53
N GLU A 65 -7.75 -3.36 22.42
CA GLU A 65 -8.51 -4.43 21.79
C GLU A 65 -8.61 -4.35 20.27
N ASP A 66 -8.14 -3.25 19.66
CA ASP A 66 -8.19 -3.05 18.22
C ASP A 66 -7.03 -3.78 17.50
N VAL A 67 -7.21 -3.99 16.20
CA VAL A 67 -6.13 -4.41 15.29
C VAL A 67 -5.69 -3.21 14.48
N VAL A 68 -4.39 -3.01 14.41
CA VAL A 68 -3.75 -1.93 13.65
C VAL A 68 -2.93 -2.54 12.54
N LEU A 69 -3.36 -2.36 11.28
CA LEU A 69 -2.72 -2.87 10.08
C LEU A 69 -1.91 -1.77 9.40
N LEU A 70 -0.60 -1.93 9.35
CA LEU A 70 0.30 -1.04 8.58
C LEU A 70 0.50 -1.58 7.17
N HIS A 71 0.18 -0.77 6.17
CA HIS A 71 0.55 -1.00 4.77
C HIS A 71 1.94 -0.40 4.52
N LEU A 72 2.97 -1.24 4.58
CA LEU A 72 4.37 -0.84 4.50
C LEU A 72 4.84 -0.83 3.05
N SER A 73 5.06 0.36 2.47
CA SER A 73 5.36 0.51 1.03
C SER A 73 6.44 1.53 0.70
N ILE A 74 6.74 2.46 1.61
CA ILE A 74 7.73 3.53 1.44
C ILE A 74 8.07 4.14 2.80
N GLY A 75 9.15 4.91 2.88
CA GLY A 75 9.51 5.68 4.08
C GLY A 75 8.48 6.76 4.42
N SER A 76 8.04 6.78 5.69
CA SER A 76 6.97 7.66 6.17
C SER A 76 7.04 7.82 7.68
N ASP A 77 6.54 8.96 8.18
CA ASP A 77 6.46 9.19 9.62
C ASP A 77 5.46 8.26 10.29
N VAL A 78 4.44 7.77 9.56
CA VAL A 78 3.48 6.80 10.11
C VAL A 78 4.14 5.45 10.47
N ASN A 79 5.20 5.05 9.75
CA ASN A 79 5.95 3.83 10.07
C ASN A 79 6.66 3.95 11.43
N ASP A 80 7.21 5.14 11.75
CA ASP A 80 7.87 5.39 13.04
C ASP A 80 6.87 5.51 14.19
N LEU A 81 5.65 5.96 13.91
CA LEU A 81 4.57 6.06 14.90
C LEU A 81 3.92 4.71 15.24
N PHE A 82 3.89 3.80 14.28
CA PHE A 82 3.17 2.53 14.36
C PHE A 82 3.51 1.66 15.59
N PRO A 83 4.78 1.45 15.98
CA PRO A 83 5.11 0.62 17.13
C PRO A 83 4.52 1.13 18.45
N GLY A 84 4.41 2.45 18.61
CA GLY A 84 3.90 3.10 19.83
C GLY A 84 2.38 3.18 19.94
N LEU A 85 1.63 2.74 18.93
CA LEU A 85 0.16 2.73 19.00
C LEU A 85 -0.33 1.57 19.86
N PRO A 86 -1.44 1.75 20.60
CA PRO A 86 -2.09 0.62 21.29
C PRO A 86 -2.72 -0.34 20.27
N GLY A 87 -3.01 -1.57 20.73
CA GLY A 87 -3.65 -2.60 19.91
C GLY A 87 -2.70 -3.66 19.37
N ARG A 88 -3.30 -4.71 18.83
CA ARG A 88 -2.59 -5.81 18.16
C ARG A 88 -2.12 -5.35 16.79
N LYS A 89 -0.89 -5.64 16.45
CA LYS A 89 -0.25 -5.11 15.26
C LYS A 89 -0.09 -6.13 14.15
N ALA A 90 -0.41 -5.69 12.94
CA ALA A 90 -0.15 -6.45 11.72
C ALA A 90 0.53 -5.55 10.69
N ILE A 91 1.39 -6.15 9.85
CA ILE A 91 2.05 -5.47 8.73
C ILE A 91 1.64 -6.19 7.44
N LEU A 92 1.27 -5.41 6.41
CA LEU A 92 1.16 -5.86 5.03
C LEU A 92 2.23 -5.14 4.21
N TYR A 93 3.21 -5.90 3.73
CA TYR A 93 4.34 -5.38 2.97
C TYR A 93 4.04 -5.39 1.47
N HIS A 94 4.15 -4.21 0.82
CA HIS A 94 3.82 -3.97 -0.58
C HIS A 94 5.05 -3.73 -1.47
N ASN A 95 6.20 -4.24 -1.11
CA ASN A 95 7.49 -3.95 -1.72
C ASN A 95 7.96 -2.50 -1.51
N ILE A 96 9.21 -2.34 -1.15
CA ILE A 96 9.87 -1.05 -1.16
C ILE A 96 10.93 -1.11 -2.25
N THR A 97 10.64 -0.50 -3.37
CA THR A 97 11.52 -0.47 -4.55
C THR A 97 12.96 -0.14 -4.14
N PRO A 98 13.96 -0.85 -4.63
CA PRO A 98 15.36 -0.50 -4.40
C PRO A 98 15.64 0.95 -4.83
N PRO A 99 16.27 1.78 -3.95
CA PRO A 99 16.47 3.21 -4.22
C PRO A 99 17.35 3.49 -5.42
N GLU A 100 18.17 2.53 -5.84
CA GLU A 100 19.09 2.61 -6.98
C GLU A 100 18.38 2.98 -8.28
N TYR A 101 17.14 2.52 -8.46
CA TYR A 101 16.34 2.88 -9.64
C TYR A 101 16.04 4.38 -9.75
N PHE A 102 16.12 5.12 -8.65
CA PHE A 102 15.75 6.53 -8.59
C PHE A 102 16.95 7.46 -8.35
N ARG A 103 18.13 6.93 -7.99
CA ARG A 103 19.35 7.72 -7.80
C ARG A 103 19.76 8.40 -9.11
N GLY A 104 20.13 9.67 -9.04
CA GLY A 104 20.47 10.48 -10.20
C GLY A 104 19.27 11.00 -11.01
N VAL A 105 18.07 10.52 -10.73
CA VAL A 105 16.83 10.91 -11.45
C VAL A 105 15.82 11.59 -10.51
N GLN A 106 15.55 10.99 -9.35
CA GLN A 106 14.60 11.49 -8.35
C GLN A 106 15.13 11.23 -6.94
N GLU A 107 16.09 12.03 -6.49
CA GLU A 107 16.78 11.83 -5.21
C GLU A 107 15.86 11.86 -3.99
N GLN A 108 14.79 12.66 -4.00
CA GLN A 108 13.81 12.65 -2.92
C GLN A 108 13.10 11.30 -2.82
N THR A 109 12.75 10.70 -3.95
CA THR A 109 12.14 9.36 -3.98
C THR A 109 13.15 8.32 -3.52
N ALA A 110 14.39 8.35 -4.00
CA ALA A 110 15.45 7.44 -3.55
C ALA A 110 15.66 7.52 -2.03
N SER A 111 15.69 8.72 -1.46
CA SER A 111 15.82 8.94 -0.02
C SER A 111 14.64 8.36 0.78
N LEU A 112 13.42 8.50 0.28
CA LEU A 112 12.24 7.92 0.91
C LEU A 112 12.25 6.39 0.84
N LEU A 113 12.72 5.81 -0.26
CA LEU A 113 12.87 4.35 -0.40
C LEU A 113 13.95 3.81 0.54
N ASP A 114 15.11 4.49 0.63
CA ASP A 114 16.16 4.17 1.61
C ASP A 114 15.62 4.20 3.04
N ARG A 115 14.90 5.27 3.41
CA ARG A 115 14.23 5.38 4.72
C ARG A 115 13.29 4.22 4.96
N GLY A 116 12.43 3.91 3.97
CA GLY A 116 11.45 2.83 4.07
C GLY A 116 12.09 1.47 4.32
N ARG A 117 13.18 1.15 3.61
CA ARG A 117 13.93 -0.10 3.82
C ARG A 117 14.58 -0.19 5.20
N ARG A 118 15.09 0.94 5.74
CA ARG A 118 15.57 0.98 7.14
C ARG A 118 14.43 0.80 8.13
N GLN A 119 13.29 1.47 7.91
CA GLN A 119 12.10 1.32 8.76
C GLN A 119 11.55 -0.11 8.72
N ALA A 120 11.50 -0.75 7.52
CA ALA A 120 11.10 -2.14 7.40
C ALA A 120 11.94 -3.06 8.31
N LYS A 121 13.26 -2.93 8.29
CA LYS A 121 14.14 -3.69 9.18
C LYS A 121 13.89 -3.39 10.66
N ALA A 122 13.69 -2.13 11.03
CA ALA A 122 13.45 -1.71 12.41
C ALA A 122 12.09 -2.21 12.96
N LEU A 123 11.15 -2.54 12.09
CA LEU A 123 9.80 -3.02 12.43
C LEU A 123 9.72 -4.56 12.58
N ALA A 124 10.82 -5.32 12.46
CA ALA A 124 10.83 -6.78 12.44
C ALA A 124 10.07 -7.42 13.62
N ASP A 125 10.21 -6.85 14.83
CA ASP A 125 9.57 -7.35 16.06
C ASP A 125 8.32 -6.52 16.46
N SER A 126 7.83 -5.67 15.58
CA SER A 126 6.77 -4.70 15.93
C SER A 126 5.36 -5.21 15.66
N ALA A 127 5.18 -6.39 15.06
CA ALA A 127 3.89 -6.93 14.68
C ALA A 127 3.75 -8.42 15.00
N GLU A 128 2.55 -8.83 15.44
CA GLU A 128 2.19 -10.22 15.69
C GLU A 128 1.98 -11.01 14.39
N VAL A 129 1.53 -10.32 13.34
CA VAL A 129 1.24 -10.89 12.02
C VAL A 129 1.92 -10.06 10.97
N VAL A 130 2.70 -10.73 10.11
CA VAL A 130 3.33 -10.11 8.96
C VAL A 130 2.82 -10.78 7.69
N MET A 131 2.38 -9.97 6.76
CA MET A 131 1.88 -10.40 5.45
C MET A 131 2.63 -9.66 4.35
N ALA A 132 2.63 -10.24 3.16
CA ALA A 132 3.16 -9.61 1.95
C ALA A 132 2.26 -9.94 0.75
N ASP A 133 2.17 -9.04 -0.21
CA ASP A 133 1.28 -9.18 -1.37
C ASP A 133 1.70 -10.27 -2.37
N SER A 134 2.91 -10.81 -2.23
CA SER A 134 3.45 -11.87 -3.09
C SER A 134 4.48 -12.72 -2.35
N ARG A 135 4.80 -13.89 -2.90
CA ARG A 135 5.87 -14.74 -2.37
C ARG A 135 7.22 -14.01 -2.41
N PHE A 136 7.54 -13.33 -3.50
CA PHE A 136 8.74 -12.53 -3.65
C PHE A 136 8.87 -11.51 -2.50
N ASN A 137 7.79 -10.79 -2.22
CA ASN A 137 7.76 -9.80 -1.14
C ASN A 137 7.80 -10.43 0.26
N ALA A 138 7.24 -11.63 0.43
CA ALA A 138 7.37 -12.38 1.67
C ALA A 138 8.82 -12.80 1.93
N GLU A 139 9.52 -13.29 0.92
CA GLU A 139 10.94 -13.63 1.00
C GLU A 139 11.81 -12.38 1.28
N GLU A 140 11.52 -11.24 0.63
CA GLU A 140 12.22 -9.98 0.85
C GLU A 140 12.06 -9.48 2.29
N ILE A 141 10.83 -9.43 2.81
CA ILE A 141 10.59 -8.94 4.17
C ILE A 141 11.13 -9.92 5.23
N ALA A 142 11.12 -11.23 4.97
CA ALA A 142 11.78 -12.23 5.82
C ALA A 142 13.29 -11.98 5.89
N ALA A 143 13.95 -11.67 4.77
CA ALA A 143 15.36 -11.32 4.73
C ALA A 143 15.69 -10.00 5.49
N MET A 144 14.67 -9.18 5.76
CA MET A 144 14.79 -7.99 6.61
C MET A 144 14.60 -8.28 8.11
N GLY A 145 14.36 -9.55 8.50
CA GLY A 145 14.27 -9.99 9.88
C GLY A 145 12.87 -10.33 10.38
N HIS A 146 11.84 -10.19 9.54
CA HIS A 146 10.46 -10.52 9.94
C HIS A 146 10.21 -12.04 9.97
N ALA A 147 9.59 -12.52 11.05
CA ALA A 147 9.31 -13.95 11.22
C ALA A 147 8.06 -14.40 10.43
N ASN A 148 8.18 -15.50 9.70
CA ASN A 148 7.07 -16.23 9.07
C ASN A 148 6.05 -15.36 8.29
N PRO A 149 6.45 -14.52 7.33
CA PRO A 149 5.52 -13.72 6.58
C PRO A 149 4.53 -14.59 5.79
N GLN A 150 3.24 -14.26 5.86
CA GLN A 150 2.18 -14.91 5.11
C GLN A 150 1.94 -14.19 3.78
N VAL A 151 1.57 -14.93 2.72
CA VAL A 151 1.20 -14.29 1.44
C VAL A 151 -0.28 -13.92 1.47
N LEU A 152 -0.57 -12.62 1.35
CA LEU A 152 -1.90 -12.06 1.15
C LEU A 152 -1.89 -11.23 -0.14
N PRO A 153 -2.33 -11.80 -1.28
CA PRO A 153 -2.39 -11.05 -2.54
C PRO A 153 -3.26 -9.80 -2.43
N LEU A 154 -2.95 -8.78 -3.26
CA LEU A 154 -3.70 -7.53 -3.32
C LEU A 154 -5.22 -7.77 -3.39
N VAL A 155 -5.96 -7.11 -2.52
CA VAL A 155 -7.42 -7.18 -2.47
C VAL A 155 -7.98 -6.21 -3.51
N LEU A 156 -8.60 -6.76 -4.57
CA LEU A 156 -9.09 -6.01 -5.72
C LEU A 156 -10.61 -5.93 -5.75
N ASP A 157 -11.14 -4.81 -6.25
CA ASP A 157 -12.55 -4.68 -6.61
C ASP A 157 -12.81 -5.30 -7.99
N PHE A 158 -13.16 -6.57 -8.00
CA PHE A 158 -13.49 -7.29 -9.25
C PHE A 158 -14.77 -6.76 -9.92
N ALA A 159 -15.68 -6.11 -9.21
CA ALA A 159 -16.87 -5.51 -9.82
C ALA A 159 -16.48 -4.33 -10.71
N MET A 160 -15.54 -3.51 -10.26
CA MET A 160 -14.96 -2.43 -11.08
C MET A 160 -14.25 -2.97 -12.32
N LEU A 161 -13.48 -4.06 -12.18
CA LEU A 161 -12.76 -4.68 -13.31
C LEU A 161 -13.68 -5.34 -14.34
N ARG A 162 -14.92 -5.69 -13.95
CA ARG A 162 -15.94 -6.26 -14.84
C ARG A 162 -16.89 -5.21 -15.44
N ALA A 163 -16.58 -3.93 -15.29
CA ALA A 163 -17.36 -2.85 -15.88
C ALA A 163 -17.49 -3.04 -17.40
N LYS A 164 -18.62 -2.60 -17.97
CA LYS A 164 -18.82 -2.69 -19.42
C LYS A 164 -17.76 -1.86 -20.14
N PRO A 165 -17.06 -2.45 -21.12
CA PRO A 165 -16.01 -1.74 -21.84
C PRO A 165 -16.61 -0.63 -22.73
N ASP A 166 -15.85 0.46 -22.92
CA ASP A 166 -16.19 1.49 -23.88
C ASP A 166 -16.11 0.93 -25.32
N ARG A 167 -17.24 0.93 -26.02
CA ARG A 167 -17.36 0.43 -27.40
C ARG A 167 -16.50 1.20 -28.41
N ARG A 168 -16.17 2.49 -28.14
CA ARG A 168 -15.32 3.30 -29.01
C ARG A 168 -13.88 2.79 -28.92
N ILE A 169 -13.39 2.58 -27.69
CA ILE A 169 -12.06 2.04 -27.43
C ILE A 169 -11.93 0.63 -28.04
N LEU A 170 -12.90 -0.26 -27.79
CA LEU A 170 -12.87 -1.61 -28.37
C LEU A 170 -12.81 -1.61 -29.91
N ARG A 171 -13.44 -0.64 -30.59
CA ARG A 171 -13.38 -0.55 -32.06
C ARG A 171 -12.01 -0.16 -32.56
N GLN A 172 -11.26 0.68 -31.81
CA GLN A 172 -9.91 1.11 -32.20
C GLN A 172 -8.91 -0.05 -32.25
N TYR A 173 -9.14 -1.09 -31.45
CA TYR A 173 -8.25 -2.24 -31.33
C TYR A 173 -8.78 -3.50 -32.06
N ARG A 174 -9.80 -3.36 -32.92
CA ARG A 174 -10.32 -4.44 -33.80
C ARG A 174 -9.69 -4.39 -35.19
N ASP A 175 -8.39 -4.29 -35.25
CA ASP A 175 -7.60 -4.15 -36.48
C ASP A 175 -6.93 -5.45 -36.93
N GLY A 176 -7.14 -6.56 -36.20
CA GLY A 176 -6.52 -7.85 -36.45
C GLY A 176 -5.07 -7.96 -35.94
N MET A 177 -4.57 -6.91 -35.30
CA MET A 177 -3.23 -6.90 -34.69
C MET A 177 -3.23 -7.44 -33.27
N ALA A 178 -2.10 -7.97 -32.82
CA ALA A 178 -1.88 -8.27 -31.41
C ALA A 178 -1.64 -6.97 -30.64
N ASN A 179 -2.54 -6.65 -29.71
CA ASN A 179 -2.46 -5.44 -28.91
C ASN A 179 -1.75 -5.73 -27.59
N ILE A 180 -0.62 -5.09 -27.33
CA ILE A 180 0.13 -5.18 -26.07
C ILE A 180 -0.16 -3.92 -25.27
N LEU A 181 -0.73 -4.10 -24.07
CA LEU A 181 -1.09 -2.99 -23.17
C LEU A 181 -0.17 -2.97 -21.94
N PHE A 182 0.49 -1.85 -21.72
CA PHE A 182 1.14 -1.53 -20.45
C PHE A 182 0.30 -0.52 -19.66
N VAL A 183 0.00 -0.85 -18.41
CA VAL A 183 -0.69 0.06 -17.48
C VAL A 183 0.20 0.32 -16.28
N GLY A 184 0.63 1.55 -16.08
CA GLY A 184 1.51 1.91 -14.99
C GLY A 184 2.00 3.35 -15.06
N ARG A 185 2.71 3.78 -14.03
CA ARG A 185 3.38 5.08 -14.04
C ARG A 185 4.61 5.02 -14.95
N CYS A 186 4.90 6.11 -15.66
CA CYS A 186 6.19 6.29 -16.30
C CYS A 186 7.24 6.56 -15.20
N ALA A 187 7.99 5.54 -14.80
CA ALA A 187 8.96 5.61 -13.71
C ALA A 187 10.14 4.67 -13.98
N PRO A 188 11.36 5.00 -13.51
CA PRO A 188 12.58 4.25 -13.84
C PRO A 188 12.52 2.75 -13.52
N ASN A 189 11.86 2.39 -12.41
CA ASN A 189 11.70 0.99 -12.01
C ASN A 189 10.71 0.18 -12.86
N LYS A 190 10.01 0.81 -13.80
CA LYS A 190 9.08 0.13 -14.73
C LYS A 190 9.73 -0.26 -16.04
N LYS A 191 10.93 0.29 -16.32
CA LYS A 191 11.75 -0.03 -17.50
C LYS A 191 10.91 -0.13 -18.78
N ILE A 192 10.15 0.93 -19.08
CA ILE A 192 9.24 0.94 -20.25
C ILE A 192 10.03 0.80 -21.53
N GLU A 193 11.28 1.26 -21.55
CA GLU A 193 12.22 1.08 -22.65
C GLU A 193 12.46 -0.39 -23.02
N ASP A 194 12.42 -1.32 -22.05
CA ASP A 194 12.59 -2.75 -22.28
C ASP A 194 11.38 -3.39 -23.02
N LEU A 195 10.25 -2.67 -23.08
CA LEU A 195 9.07 -3.12 -23.85
C LEU A 195 9.13 -2.70 -25.32
N LEU A 196 10.03 -1.77 -25.68
CA LEU A 196 10.17 -1.22 -27.02
C LEU A 196 11.32 -1.85 -27.81
N ASN A 197 12.17 -2.64 -27.14
CA ASN A 197 13.30 -3.38 -27.68
C ASN A 197 12.97 -4.88 -27.76
#